data_e35778a2a7e8e57eee21b0061bf3282d
#
_entry.id   e35778a2a7e8e57eee21b0061bf3282d
#
_cell.length_a   1.000
_cell.length_b   1.000
_cell.length_c   1.000
_cell.angle_alpha   90.00
_cell.angle_beta   90.00
_cell.angle_gamma   90.00
#
_symmetry.space_group_name_H-M   'P 1'
#
loop_
_entity.id
_entity.type
_entity.pdbx_description
1 polymer ?
#
loop_
_entity_poly.entity_id
_entity_poly.type
_entity_poly.pdbx_seq_one_letter_code
_entity_poly.pdbx_strand_id
1 'polypeptide(L)'
;IISGGENISSIEIENAIAKHPSVSLAAVVAKPDEKWGETPCAFVELIKDKPATEKEIIDFCRETLAGFKLPKSVIFCDLPKTSTGKIQKFELRKKVKELS
;
A
#
# COMPACT_ATOMS: atom_id res chain seq x y z
N ILE A 1 -10.87 -4.12 0.89
CA ILE A 1 -10.41 -3.98 2.29
C ILE A 1 -11.56 -3.44 3.13
N ILE A 2 -11.91 -4.13 4.18
CA ILE A 2 -12.96 -3.69 5.11
C ILE A 2 -12.30 -3.31 6.42
N SER A 3 -12.28 -2.01 6.72
CA SER A 3 -11.66 -1.46 7.92
C SER A 3 -12.71 -0.73 8.75
N GLY A 4 -12.94 -1.19 9.98
CA GLY A 4 -13.93 -0.58 10.88
C GLY A 4 -15.34 -0.52 10.28
N GLY A 5 -15.70 -1.50 9.42
CA GLY A 5 -16.99 -1.53 8.74
C GLY A 5 -17.04 -0.72 7.45
N GLU A 6 -15.97 0.02 7.11
CA GLU A 6 -15.92 0.80 5.88
C GLU A 6 -15.22 0.02 4.77
N ASN A 7 -15.81 0.05 3.57
CA ASN A 7 -15.25 -0.61 2.40
C ASN A 7 -14.25 0.31 1.72
N ILE A 8 -12.99 -0.11 1.68
CA ILE A 8 -11.89 0.69 1.14
C ILE A 8 -11.39 0.07 -0.16
N SER A 9 -11.30 0.86 -1.22
CA SER A 9 -10.75 0.42 -2.50
C SER A 9 -9.23 0.44 -2.48
N SER A 10 -8.60 -0.71 -2.66
CA SER A 10 -7.13 -0.80 -2.76
C SER A 10 -6.62 -0.04 -3.99
N ILE A 11 -7.38 -0.04 -5.07
CA ILE A 11 -7.01 0.64 -6.32
C ILE A 11 -6.95 2.16 -6.11
N GLU A 12 -7.88 2.72 -5.37
CA GLU A 12 -7.90 4.16 -5.07
C GLU A 12 -6.63 4.57 -4.32
N ILE A 13 -6.21 3.75 -3.34
CA ILE A 13 -5.00 4.02 -2.57
C ILE A 13 -3.76 3.85 -3.45
N GLU A 14 -3.71 2.80 -4.25
CA GLU A 14 -2.59 2.56 -5.18
C GLU A 14 -2.41 3.74 -6.13
N ASN A 15 -3.50 4.25 -6.68
CA ASN A 15 -3.46 5.39 -7.59
C ASN A 15 -2.96 6.66 -6.90
N ALA A 16 -3.38 6.88 -5.66
CA ALA A 16 -2.92 8.05 -4.88
C ALA A 16 -1.42 7.97 -4.61
N ILE A 17 -0.92 6.81 -4.19
CA ILE A 17 0.51 6.60 -3.92
C ILE A 17 1.33 6.75 -5.20
N ALA A 18 0.84 6.21 -6.30
CA ALA A 18 1.56 6.23 -7.58
C ALA A 18 1.80 7.66 -8.12
N LYS A 19 1.06 8.64 -7.64
CA LYS A 19 1.26 10.04 -8.02
C LYS A 19 2.47 10.67 -7.36
N HIS A 20 3.01 10.04 -6.31
CA HIS A 20 4.20 10.56 -5.63
C HIS A 20 5.41 10.45 -6.56
N PRO A 21 6.23 11.53 -6.68
CA PRO A 21 7.35 11.55 -7.64
C PRO A 21 8.44 10.51 -7.38
N SER A 22 8.54 9.97 -6.17
CA SER A 22 9.53 8.94 -5.84
C SER A 22 9.03 7.52 -6.05
N VAL A 23 7.75 7.33 -6.37
CA VAL A 23 7.14 6.00 -6.47
C VAL A 23 7.17 5.49 -7.91
N SER A 24 7.74 4.30 -8.09
CA SER A 24 7.70 3.59 -9.37
C SER A 24 6.44 2.75 -9.48
N LEU A 25 6.16 1.93 -8.46
CA LEU A 25 5.00 1.04 -8.41
C LEU A 25 4.45 0.99 -6.99
N ALA A 26 3.16 0.75 -6.86
CA ALA A 26 2.51 0.57 -5.58
C ALA A 26 1.45 -0.52 -5.66
N ALA A 27 1.35 -1.32 -4.60
CA ALA A 27 0.31 -2.33 -4.46
C ALA A 27 -0.19 -2.32 -3.03
N VAL A 28 -1.51 -2.35 -2.86
CA VAL A 28 -2.13 -2.29 -1.54
C VAL A 28 -2.93 -3.55 -1.30
N VAL A 29 -2.69 -4.17 -0.16
CA VAL A 29 -3.40 -5.38 0.27
C VAL A 29 -3.94 -5.19 1.68
N ALA A 30 -4.92 -6.01 2.06
CA ALA A 30 -5.48 -5.99 3.40
C ALA A 30 -4.48 -6.62 4.38
N LYS A 31 -4.30 -5.97 5.51
CA LYS A 31 -3.53 -6.51 6.64
C LYS A 31 -4.50 -6.75 7.80
N PRO A 32 -4.50 -7.94 8.40
CA PRO A 32 -5.35 -8.20 9.57
C PRO A 32 -5.05 -7.22 10.70
N ASP A 33 -6.09 -6.74 11.36
CA ASP A 33 -5.97 -5.80 12.47
C ASP A 33 -7.01 -6.14 13.53
N GLU A 34 -6.57 -6.24 14.78
CA GLU A 34 -7.44 -6.63 15.89
C GLU A 34 -8.55 -5.61 16.16
N LYS A 35 -8.28 -4.34 15.95
CA LYS A 35 -9.22 -3.27 16.22
C LYS A 35 -10.19 -3.03 15.07
N TRP A 36 -9.67 -3.03 13.84
CA TRP A 36 -10.44 -2.62 12.66
C TRP A 36 -10.87 -3.77 11.76
N GLY A 37 -10.43 -4.99 12.04
CA GLY A 37 -10.63 -6.16 11.19
C GLY A 37 -9.54 -6.24 10.13
N GLU A 38 -9.46 -5.23 9.27
CA GLU A 38 -8.42 -5.10 8.26
C GLU A 38 -7.98 -3.65 8.15
N THR A 39 -6.74 -3.43 7.75
CA THR A 39 -6.22 -2.10 7.42
C THR A 39 -5.44 -2.17 6.12
N PRO A 40 -5.36 -1.06 5.35
CA PRO A 40 -4.56 -1.07 4.13
C PRO A 40 -3.07 -1.15 4.46
N CYS A 41 -2.37 -2.05 3.77
CA CYS A 41 -0.91 -2.14 3.84
C CYS A 41 -0.36 -1.91 2.44
N ALA A 42 0.45 -0.87 2.28
CA ALA A 42 1.00 -0.51 0.98
C ALA A 42 2.40 -1.07 0.82
N PHE A 43 2.63 -1.75 -0.31
CA PHE A 43 3.97 -2.16 -0.73
C PHE A 43 4.37 -1.22 -1.86
N VAL A 44 5.51 -0.54 -1.68
CA VAL A 44 5.93 0.51 -2.60
C VAL A 44 7.33 0.21 -3.13
N GLU A 45 7.47 0.31 -4.44
CA GLU A 45 8.76 0.22 -5.11
C GLU A 45 9.16 1.64 -5.50
N LEU A 46 10.28 2.11 -4.96
CA LEU A 46 10.76 3.47 -5.21
C LEU A 46 11.59 3.53 -6.49
N ILE A 47 11.59 4.72 -7.11
CA ILE A 47 12.48 5.01 -8.22
C ILE A 47 13.90 5.11 -7.67
N LYS A 48 14.86 4.55 -8.39
CA LYS A 48 16.27 4.58 -7.99
C LYS A 48 16.72 6.02 -7.72
N ASP A 49 17.43 6.21 -6.62
CA ASP A 49 17.98 7.51 -6.19
C ASP A 49 16.93 8.55 -5.80
N LYS A 50 15.68 8.11 -5.59
CA LYS A 50 14.61 8.99 -5.10
C LYS A 50 14.03 8.41 -3.81
N PRO A 51 14.70 8.62 -2.66
CA PRO A 51 14.22 8.06 -1.39
C PRO A 51 12.94 8.74 -0.90
N ALA A 52 12.17 7.97 -0.15
CA ALA A 52 11.00 8.48 0.55
C ALA A 52 10.79 7.64 1.81
N THR A 53 10.18 8.23 2.83
CA THR A 53 9.87 7.54 4.07
C THR A 53 8.41 7.10 4.09
N GLU A 54 8.07 6.18 4.99
CA GLU A 54 6.68 5.77 5.22
C GLU A 54 5.80 7.00 5.52
N LYS A 55 6.28 7.88 6.39
CA LYS A 55 5.54 9.08 6.76
C LYS A 55 5.28 9.98 5.56
N GLU A 56 6.28 10.17 4.71
CA GLU A 56 6.13 11.01 3.52
C GLU A 56 5.07 10.46 2.56
N ILE A 57 5.03 9.15 2.38
CA ILE A 57 4.03 8.52 1.51
C ILE A 57 2.62 8.66 2.11
N ILE A 58 2.47 8.41 3.40
CA ILE A 58 1.17 8.55 4.08
C ILE A 58 0.69 10.00 4.06
N ASP A 59 1.58 10.95 4.36
CA ASP A 59 1.22 12.37 4.35
C ASP A 59 0.83 12.85 2.94
N PHE A 60 1.50 12.34 1.93
CA PHE A 60 1.15 12.63 0.54
C PHE A 60 -0.29 12.16 0.24
N CYS A 61 -0.66 10.98 0.72
CA CYS A 61 -2.00 10.44 0.53
C CYS A 61 -3.09 11.26 1.24
N ARG A 62 -2.75 11.97 2.32
CA ARG A 62 -3.71 12.80 3.06
C ARG A 62 -4.30 13.91 2.21
N GLU A 63 -3.62 14.32 1.17
CA GLU A 63 -4.09 15.39 0.28
C GLU A 63 -5.28 14.95 -0.58
N THR A 64 -5.39 13.65 -0.85
CA THR A 64 -6.39 13.13 -1.79
C THR A 64 -7.32 12.06 -1.21
N LEU A 65 -6.97 11.43 -0.07
CA LEU A 65 -7.74 10.36 0.52
C LEU A 65 -8.34 10.77 1.87
N ALA A 66 -9.54 10.27 2.13
CA ALA A 66 -10.16 10.39 3.45
C ALA A 66 -9.30 9.66 4.49
N GLY A 67 -9.29 10.14 5.73
CA GLY A 67 -8.43 9.61 6.78
C GLY A 67 -8.55 8.11 7.00
N PHE A 68 -9.76 7.53 6.94
CA PHE A 68 -9.97 6.10 7.14
C PHE A 68 -9.43 5.26 5.97
N LYS A 69 -9.13 5.88 4.83
CA LYS A 69 -8.59 5.20 3.65
C LYS A 69 -7.06 5.21 3.61
N LEU A 70 -6.40 5.92 4.52
CA LEU A 70 -4.94 6.00 4.54
C LEU A 70 -4.32 4.65 4.89
N PRO A 71 -3.20 4.28 4.23
CA PRO A 71 -2.49 3.07 4.62
C PRO A 71 -1.95 3.19 6.04
N LYS A 72 -2.06 2.13 6.82
CA LYS A 72 -1.50 2.09 8.17
C LYS A 72 -0.02 1.74 8.15
N SER A 73 0.42 1.04 7.12
CA SER A 73 1.82 0.64 6.95
C SER A 73 2.23 0.82 5.52
N VAL A 74 3.49 1.21 5.33
CA VAL A 74 4.11 1.28 4.00
C VAL A 74 5.40 0.48 4.07
N ILE A 75 5.56 -0.49 3.20
CA ILE A 75 6.73 -1.35 3.13
C ILE A 75 7.41 -1.12 1.79
N PHE A 76 8.69 -0.73 1.83
CA PHE A 76 9.45 -0.49 0.62
C PHE A 76 10.17 -1.77 0.21
N CYS A 77 9.91 -2.23 -1.00
CA CYS A 77 10.52 -3.45 -1.53
C CYS A 77 10.31 -3.53 -3.03
N ASP A 78 11.01 -4.45 -3.68
CA ASP A 78 10.71 -4.78 -5.06
C ASP A 78 9.43 -5.60 -5.08
N LEU A 79 8.51 -5.25 -5.97
CA LEU A 79 7.22 -5.95 -6.04
C LEU A 79 7.34 -7.20 -6.90
N PRO A 80 6.78 -8.33 -6.44
CA PRO A 80 6.78 -9.56 -7.25
C PRO A 80 5.90 -9.37 -8.48
N LYS A 81 6.44 -9.72 -9.64
CA LYS A 81 5.75 -9.55 -10.92
C LYS A 81 5.73 -10.85 -11.70
N THR A 82 4.70 -11.02 -12.51
CA THR A 82 4.63 -12.12 -13.48
C THR A 82 5.57 -11.83 -14.66
N SER A 83 5.75 -12.82 -15.53
CA SER A 83 6.53 -12.63 -16.76
C SER A 83 5.96 -11.52 -17.66
N THR A 84 4.68 -11.20 -17.52
CA THR A 84 4.03 -10.13 -18.29
C THR A 84 4.06 -8.78 -17.56
N GLY A 85 4.72 -8.71 -16.40
CA GLY A 85 4.88 -7.46 -15.64
C GLY A 85 3.74 -7.12 -14.68
N LYS A 86 2.79 -8.00 -14.48
CA LYS A 86 1.70 -7.79 -13.53
C LYS A 86 2.14 -8.10 -12.11
N ILE A 87 1.74 -7.24 -11.15
CA ILE A 87 2.06 -7.42 -9.74
C ILE A 87 1.29 -8.61 -9.17
N GLN A 88 2.01 -9.52 -8.50
CA GLN A 88 1.43 -10.71 -7.87
C GLN A 88 1.01 -10.41 -6.44
N LYS A 89 -0.19 -9.87 -6.26
CA LYS A 89 -0.70 -9.48 -4.93
C LYS A 89 -0.77 -10.64 -3.94
N PHE A 90 -0.97 -11.88 -4.41
CA PHE A 90 -1.04 -13.02 -3.51
C PHE A 90 0.29 -13.23 -2.75
N GLU A 91 1.42 -12.91 -3.38
CA GLU A 91 2.72 -12.95 -2.72
C GLU A 91 2.83 -11.90 -1.63
N LEU A 92 2.26 -10.71 -1.89
CA LEU A 92 2.23 -9.62 -0.90
C LEU A 92 1.34 -9.98 0.28
N ARG A 93 0.22 -10.65 0.04
CA ARG A 93 -0.68 -11.11 1.10
C ARG A 93 0.01 -12.13 2.01
N LYS A 94 0.87 -12.99 1.45
CA LYS A 94 1.69 -13.91 2.23
C LYS A 94 2.67 -13.16 3.12
N LYS A 95 3.34 -12.14 2.58
CA LYS A 95 4.27 -11.31 3.35
C LYS A 95 3.58 -10.62 4.52
N VAL A 96 2.37 -10.13 4.31
CA VAL A 96 1.60 -9.47 5.36
C VAL A 96 1.31 -10.44 6.50
N LYS A 97 0.96 -11.69 6.19
CA LYS A 97 0.72 -12.71 7.22
C LYS A 97 1.96 -13.02 8.03
N GLU A 98 3.14 -12.98 7.41
CA GLU A 98 4.41 -13.21 8.10
C GLU A 98 4.78 -12.05 9.01
N LEU A 99 4.32 -10.84 8.69
CA LEU A 99 4.60 -9.63 9.45
C LEU A 99 3.64 -9.40 10.62
N SER A 100 2.53 -10.11 10.65
CA SER A 100 1.49 -9.91 11.68
C SER A 100 1.55 -10.90 12.83
#